data_887b21883496526570e3304839d39f49
#
_entry.id   887b21883496526570e3304839d39f49
#
_cell.length_a   1.000
_cell.length_b   1.000
_cell.length_c   1.000
_cell.angle_alpha   90.00
_cell.angle_beta   90.00
_cell.angle_gamma   90.00
#
_symmetry.space_group_name_H-M   'P 1'
#
loop_
_entity.id
_entity.type
_entity.pdbx_description
1 polymer ?
#
loop_
_entity_poly.entity_id
_entity_poly.type
_entity_poly.pdbx_seq_one_letter_code
_entity_poly.pdbx_strand_id
1 'polypeptide(L)'
;MKMVFCDIDGTLYRDNKQISPLNKEALMRFRDAGGKVVYCTGRHILEMGMILEKDGYPFDYLVLNNGGAILDGNKDTLYEKHIEASVGLDILQWGVDANMFVHMCDGKKSYGCFNHQSFAHSDQGDIPIPDDYMTLMKKSPSFQIISLNQENRQTDQIDMIKKRIEEKYGSYVECHPNLHFLDVVPNNCSKGTGVNYLKENTNATTYTIGDSWNDLSMIEAGDHGCTFDYAHDAIQKKADHVYSYVYEMIDDILGGKI
;
A
#
# COMPACT_ATOMS: atom_id res chain seq x y z
N MET A 1 17.73 6.28 -16.32
CA MET A 1 16.67 7.12 -15.68
C MET A 1 16.67 6.82 -14.19
N LYS A 2 16.46 7.82 -13.32
CA LYS A 2 16.33 7.62 -11.87
C LYS A 2 14.84 7.58 -11.48
N MET A 3 14.47 6.72 -10.53
CA MET A 3 13.09 6.57 -10.06
C MET A 3 13.07 6.45 -8.54
N VAL A 4 12.25 7.27 -7.88
CA VAL A 4 12.10 7.28 -6.43
C VAL A 4 10.75 6.69 -6.06
N PHE A 5 10.74 5.68 -5.19
CA PHE A 5 9.56 5.06 -4.61
C PHE A 5 9.40 5.52 -3.16
N CYS A 6 8.32 6.21 -2.89
CA CYS A 6 8.00 6.71 -1.56
C CYS A 6 6.74 6.03 -1.04
N ASP A 7 6.80 5.49 0.16
CA ASP A 7 5.59 5.15 0.90
C ASP A 7 4.84 6.43 1.29
N ILE A 8 3.57 6.28 1.67
CA ILE A 8 2.67 7.37 2.04
C ILE A 8 2.57 7.51 3.56
N ASP A 9 2.03 6.51 4.24
CA ASP A 9 1.62 6.58 5.64
C ASP A 9 2.80 6.34 6.59
N GLY A 10 3.17 7.36 7.35
CA GLY A 10 4.39 7.33 8.18
C GLY A 10 5.61 7.88 7.44
N THR A 11 5.61 7.92 6.12
CA THR A 11 6.69 8.40 5.26
C THR A 11 6.45 9.83 4.76
N LEU A 12 5.63 10.00 3.72
CA LEU A 12 5.24 11.32 3.21
C LEU A 12 4.18 11.99 4.09
N TYR A 13 3.25 11.20 4.63
CA TYR A 13 2.18 11.59 5.55
C TYR A 13 2.57 11.25 6.99
N ARG A 14 3.49 12.01 7.58
CA ARG A 14 4.05 11.75 8.88
C ARG A 14 3.32 12.50 10.01
N ASP A 15 3.42 13.81 10.06
CA ASP A 15 3.04 14.57 11.25
C ASP A 15 1.60 15.13 11.23
N ASN A 16 1.12 15.59 10.10
CA ASN A 16 -0.17 16.27 9.97
C ASN A 16 -1.09 15.64 8.91
N LYS A 17 -0.83 14.41 8.52
CA LYS A 17 -1.50 13.75 7.39
C LYS A 17 -1.50 14.65 6.13
N GLN A 18 -0.36 15.28 5.90
CA GLN A 18 -0.07 16.12 4.73
C GLN A 18 1.41 15.96 4.38
N ILE A 19 1.72 15.97 3.09
CA ILE A 19 3.11 15.98 2.66
C ILE A 19 3.71 17.37 3.00
N SER A 20 4.86 17.36 3.68
CA SER A 20 5.50 18.64 4.05
C SER A 20 5.89 19.44 2.81
N PRO A 21 5.87 20.80 2.88
CA PRO A 21 6.32 21.63 1.77
C PRO A 21 7.74 21.32 1.29
N LEU A 22 8.65 20.96 2.19
CA LEU A 22 10.03 20.60 1.84
C LEU A 22 10.09 19.29 1.05
N ASN A 23 9.33 18.26 1.46
CA ASN A 23 9.26 17.01 0.69
C ASN A 23 8.64 17.27 -0.69
N LYS A 24 7.59 18.09 -0.76
CA LYS A 24 6.96 18.46 -2.05
C LYS A 24 7.95 19.12 -2.99
N GLU A 25 8.63 20.15 -2.51
CA GLU A 25 9.63 20.88 -3.29
C GLU A 25 10.76 19.96 -3.77
N ALA A 26 11.27 19.09 -2.91
CA ALA A 26 12.32 18.16 -3.26
C ALA A 26 11.87 17.16 -4.35
N LEU A 27 10.67 16.58 -4.22
CA LEU A 27 10.10 15.69 -5.24
C LEU A 27 9.87 16.41 -6.58
N MET A 28 9.46 17.68 -6.55
CA MET A 28 9.35 18.50 -7.78
C MET A 28 10.72 18.73 -8.42
N ARG A 29 11.75 19.15 -7.65
CA ARG A 29 13.13 19.31 -8.15
C ARG A 29 13.67 18.01 -8.76
N PHE A 30 13.36 16.87 -8.14
CA PHE A 30 13.76 15.56 -8.67
C PHE A 30 13.12 15.27 -10.03
N ARG A 31 11.82 15.58 -10.20
CA ARG A 31 11.13 15.45 -11.50
C ARG A 31 11.67 16.42 -12.54
N ASP A 32 11.93 17.68 -12.16
CA ASP A 32 12.49 18.69 -13.06
C ASP A 32 13.89 18.30 -13.57
N ALA A 33 14.63 17.53 -12.77
CA ALA A 33 15.91 16.92 -13.15
C ALA A 33 15.75 15.65 -14.01
N GLY A 34 14.54 15.29 -14.43
CA GLY A 34 14.24 14.12 -15.27
C GLY A 34 14.03 12.81 -14.50
N GLY A 35 13.92 12.88 -13.18
CA GLY A 35 13.56 11.75 -12.33
C GLY A 35 12.08 11.42 -12.41
N LYS A 36 11.70 10.23 -11.93
CA LYS A 36 10.32 9.74 -11.85
C LYS A 36 9.93 9.49 -10.39
N VAL A 37 8.76 9.97 -9.99
CA VAL A 37 8.21 9.80 -8.64
C VAL A 37 7.13 8.73 -8.67
N VAL A 38 7.27 7.75 -7.79
CA VAL A 38 6.32 6.64 -7.59
C VAL A 38 5.82 6.68 -6.15
N TYR A 39 4.51 6.69 -5.97
CA TYR A 39 3.92 6.44 -4.65
C TYR A 39 3.63 4.96 -4.51
N CYS A 40 4.12 4.36 -3.42
CA CYS A 40 4.05 2.92 -3.19
C CYS A 40 3.37 2.67 -1.83
N THR A 41 2.12 2.19 -1.84
CA THR A 41 1.27 2.16 -0.64
C THR A 41 0.39 0.92 -0.57
N GLY A 42 -0.06 0.57 0.64
CA GLY A 42 -1.15 -0.40 0.86
C GLY A 42 -2.53 0.13 0.45
N ARG A 43 -2.68 1.45 0.31
CA ARG A 43 -3.96 2.07 -0.04
C ARG A 43 -4.42 1.69 -1.44
N HIS A 44 -5.74 1.63 -1.62
CA HIS A 44 -6.36 1.44 -2.94
C HIS A 44 -6.59 2.77 -3.68
N ILE A 45 -6.94 2.70 -4.95
CA ILE A 45 -7.04 3.86 -5.84
C ILE A 45 -8.04 4.93 -5.36
N LEU A 46 -9.13 4.54 -4.72
CA LEU A 46 -10.13 5.50 -4.25
C LEU A 46 -9.59 6.35 -3.08
N GLU A 47 -8.87 5.72 -2.13
CA GLU A 47 -8.19 6.43 -1.04
C GLU A 47 -7.08 7.33 -1.56
N MET A 48 -6.28 6.84 -2.50
CA MET A 48 -5.24 7.65 -3.13
C MET A 48 -5.81 8.80 -3.94
N GLY A 49 -6.97 8.62 -4.58
CA GLY A 49 -7.67 9.68 -5.29
C GLY A 49 -7.92 10.90 -4.41
N MET A 50 -8.43 10.69 -3.20
CA MET A 50 -8.68 11.78 -2.23
C MET A 50 -7.39 12.49 -1.79
N ILE A 51 -6.30 11.74 -1.57
CA ILE A 51 -4.99 12.30 -1.22
C ILE A 51 -4.46 13.17 -2.35
N LEU A 52 -4.50 12.66 -3.57
CA LEU A 52 -3.99 13.34 -4.74
C LEU A 52 -4.79 14.61 -5.08
N GLU A 53 -6.11 14.58 -4.90
CA GLU A 53 -6.98 15.74 -5.09
C GLU A 53 -6.74 16.82 -4.05
N LYS A 54 -6.58 16.44 -2.78
CA LYS A 54 -6.35 17.37 -1.68
C LYS A 54 -5.00 18.06 -1.76
N ASP A 55 -3.95 17.32 -2.05
CA ASP A 55 -2.57 17.79 -1.90
C ASP A 55 -1.90 18.14 -3.24
N GLY A 56 -2.48 17.72 -4.36
CA GLY A 56 -2.03 18.11 -5.72
C GLY A 56 -0.61 17.68 -6.04
N TYR A 57 -0.16 16.48 -5.56
CA TYR A 57 1.21 16.04 -5.75
C TYR A 57 1.43 15.39 -7.11
N PRO A 58 2.48 15.80 -7.81
CA PRO A 58 2.85 15.14 -9.04
C PRO A 58 3.42 13.74 -8.75
N PHE A 59 2.91 12.75 -9.44
CA PHE A 59 3.45 11.41 -9.50
C PHE A 59 3.59 10.98 -10.97
N ASP A 60 4.43 10.00 -11.21
CA ASP A 60 4.59 9.39 -12.54
C ASP A 60 4.00 7.98 -12.55
N TYR A 61 4.00 7.29 -11.39
CA TYR A 61 3.39 5.98 -11.22
C TYR A 61 2.81 5.84 -9.81
N LEU A 62 1.84 4.95 -9.68
CA LEU A 62 1.27 4.50 -8.41
C LEU A 62 1.43 2.99 -8.30
N VAL A 63 2.01 2.52 -7.20
CA VAL A 63 2.01 1.12 -6.77
C VAL A 63 1.04 1.04 -5.59
N LEU A 64 -0.09 0.41 -5.80
CA LEU A 64 -1.24 0.36 -4.89
C LEU A 64 -1.47 -1.05 -4.35
N ASN A 65 -2.26 -1.16 -3.27
CA ASN A 65 -2.65 -2.44 -2.69
C ASN A 65 -1.43 -3.34 -2.41
N ASN A 66 -0.36 -2.76 -1.81
CA ASN A 66 0.90 -3.46 -1.60
C ASN A 66 1.41 -4.19 -2.86
N GLY A 67 1.34 -3.56 -4.03
CA GLY A 67 1.81 -4.13 -5.30
C GLY A 67 0.74 -4.88 -6.11
N GLY A 68 -0.50 -4.94 -5.62
CA GLY A 68 -1.62 -5.59 -6.32
C GLY A 68 -2.13 -4.82 -7.54
N ALA A 69 -1.83 -3.52 -7.64
CA ALA A 69 -2.14 -2.71 -8.81
C ALA A 69 -1.03 -1.68 -9.09
N ILE A 70 -0.71 -1.46 -10.36
CA ILE A 70 0.27 -0.46 -10.80
C ILE A 70 -0.37 0.39 -11.90
N LEU A 71 -0.36 1.71 -11.70
CA LEU A 71 -0.93 2.67 -12.63
C LEU A 71 0.14 3.67 -13.07
N ASP A 72 -0.04 4.22 -14.27
CA ASP A 72 0.78 5.33 -14.75
C ASP A 72 0.29 6.70 -14.24
N GLY A 73 0.95 7.78 -14.66
CA GLY A 73 0.61 9.16 -14.28
C GLY A 73 -0.75 9.64 -14.79
N ASN A 74 -1.36 8.96 -15.75
CA ASN A 74 -2.72 9.21 -16.23
C ASN A 74 -3.76 8.38 -15.45
N LYS A 75 -3.30 7.54 -14.53
CA LYS A 75 -4.08 6.53 -13.81
C LYS A 75 -4.56 5.37 -14.71
N ASP A 76 -3.89 5.14 -15.84
CA ASP A 76 -4.12 3.96 -16.65
C ASP A 76 -3.44 2.75 -16.01
N THR A 77 -4.16 1.62 -15.95
CA THR A 77 -3.67 0.39 -15.31
C THR A 77 -2.61 -0.27 -16.18
N LEU A 78 -1.40 -0.42 -15.63
CA LEU A 78 -0.30 -1.15 -16.25
C LEU A 78 -0.25 -2.61 -15.80
N TYR A 79 -0.66 -2.87 -14.56
CA TYR A 79 -0.68 -4.19 -13.96
C TYR A 79 -1.75 -4.25 -12.88
N GLU A 80 -2.46 -5.37 -12.79
CA GLU A 80 -3.36 -5.66 -11.67
C GLU A 80 -3.48 -7.16 -11.44
N LYS A 81 -3.70 -7.53 -10.19
CA LYS A 81 -4.04 -8.88 -9.75
C LYS A 81 -5.26 -8.84 -8.86
N HIS A 82 -5.95 -9.98 -8.79
CA HIS A 82 -7.20 -10.08 -8.05
C HIS A 82 -7.27 -11.37 -7.23
N ILE A 83 -7.90 -11.28 -6.06
CA ILE A 83 -8.35 -12.39 -5.23
C ILE A 83 -9.74 -12.79 -5.75
N GLU A 84 -9.96 -14.07 -6.02
CA GLU A 84 -11.29 -14.55 -6.41
C GLU A 84 -12.33 -14.30 -5.30
N ALA A 85 -13.56 -13.97 -5.68
CA ALA A 85 -14.61 -13.67 -4.74
C ALA A 85 -14.88 -14.79 -3.72
N SER A 86 -14.75 -16.06 -4.10
CA SER A 86 -14.91 -17.20 -3.19
C SER A 86 -13.89 -17.17 -2.05
N VAL A 87 -12.63 -16.86 -2.34
CA VAL A 87 -11.57 -16.68 -1.33
C VAL A 87 -11.84 -15.45 -0.48
N GLY A 88 -12.20 -14.34 -1.14
CA GLY A 88 -12.50 -13.08 -0.47
C GLY A 88 -13.67 -13.18 0.52
N LEU A 89 -14.71 -13.96 0.17
CA LEU A 89 -15.86 -14.18 1.05
C LEU A 89 -15.51 -14.99 2.30
N ASP A 90 -14.69 -16.01 2.19
CA ASP A 90 -14.23 -16.76 3.35
C ASP A 90 -13.43 -15.86 4.30
N ILE A 91 -12.55 -15.02 3.75
CA ILE A 91 -11.76 -14.05 4.54
C ILE A 91 -12.66 -13.02 5.20
N LEU A 92 -13.65 -12.48 4.46
CA LEU A 92 -14.68 -11.60 4.99
C LEU A 92 -15.40 -12.25 6.19
N GLN A 93 -15.88 -13.47 6.00
CA GLN A 93 -16.62 -14.20 7.05
C GLN A 93 -15.74 -14.38 8.31
N TRP A 94 -14.48 -14.74 8.14
CA TRP A 94 -13.56 -14.91 9.27
C TRP A 94 -13.26 -13.59 9.98
N GLY A 95 -13.13 -12.49 9.25
CA GLY A 95 -12.98 -11.16 9.83
C GLY A 95 -14.20 -10.75 10.65
N VAL A 96 -15.38 -10.97 10.11
CA VAL A 96 -16.66 -10.70 10.78
C VAL A 96 -16.83 -11.56 12.03
N ASP A 97 -16.54 -12.87 11.93
CA ASP A 97 -16.61 -13.80 13.08
C ASP A 97 -15.62 -13.42 14.19
N ALA A 98 -14.49 -12.83 13.83
CA ALA A 98 -13.47 -12.32 14.76
C ALA A 98 -13.76 -10.89 15.25
N ASN A 99 -14.94 -10.33 14.93
CA ASN A 99 -15.35 -8.98 15.31
C ASN A 99 -14.36 -7.89 14.83
N MET A 100 -13.88 -8.02 13.60
CA MET A 100 -12.99 -7.07 12.95
C MET A 100 -13.74 -6.14 11.99
N PHE A 101 -13.19 -4.96 11.76
CA PHE A 101 -13.53 -4.18 10.57
C PHE A 101 -12.98 -4.88 9.34
N VAL A 102 -13.81 -5.03 8.32
CA VAL A 102 -13.40 -5.61 7.05
C VAL A 102 -13.65 -4.60 5.94
N HIS A 103 -12.61 -4.27 5.21
CA HIS A 103 -12.68 -3.48 3.98
C HIS A 103 -12.27 -4.34 2.80
N MET A 104 -12.99 -4.20 1.68
CA MET A 104 -12.70 -4.93 0.44
C MET A 104 -12.79 -3.97 -0.73
N CYS A 105 -11.78 -3.94 -1.57
CA CYS A 105 -11.78 -3.12 -2.78
C CYS A 105 -11.60 -3.98 -4.02
N ASP A 106 -12.45 -3.77 -5.04
CA ASP A 106 -12.38 -4.47 -6.33
C ASP A 106 -11.63 -3.66 -7.43
N GLY A 107 -11.01 -2.55 -7.04
CA GLY A 107 -10.33 -1.61 -7.93
C GLY A 107 -11.23 -0.49 -8.44
N LYS A 108 -12.56 -0.61 -8.29
CA LYS A 108 -13.55 0.40 -8.72
C LYS A 108 -14.46 0.83 -7.58
N LYS A 109 -14.70 -0.06 -6.63
CA LYS A 109 -15.57 0.15 -5.48
C LYS A 109 -14.91 -0.38 -4.22
N SER A 110 -15.18 0.28 -3.12
CA SER A 110 -14.78 -0.14 -1.79
C SER A 110 -16.02 -0.50 -0.97
N TYR A 111 -15.91 -1.54 -0.18
CA TYR A 111 -16.97 -2.09 0.65
C TYR A 111 -16.47 -2.22 2.08
N GLY A 112 -17.33 -1.88 3.07
CA GLY A 112 -16.98 -1.95 4.48
C GLY A 112 -18.02 -2.71 5.31
N CYS A 113 -17.56 -3.42 6.35
CA CYS A 113 -18.40 -4.15 7.31
C CYS A 113 -17.76 -4.17 8.69
N PHE A 114 -18.58 -4.02 9.74
CA PHE A 114 -18.20 -4.20 11.13
C PHE A 114 -19.35 -4.79 11.93
N ASN A 115 -19.06 -5.76 12.81
CA ASN A 115 -20.05 -6.38 13.70
C ASN A 115 -21.33 -6.87 12.98
N HIS A 116 -21.18 -7.55 11.84
CA HIS A 116 -22.29 -7.99 10.98
C HIS A 116 -23.19 -6.84 10.49
N GLN A 117 -22.80 -5.59 10.73
CA GLN A 117 -23.50 -4.42 10.21
C GLN A 117 -22.69 -3.82 9.07
N SER A 118 -23.35 -3.66 7.95
CA SER A 118 -22.78 -2.91 6.84
C SER A 118 -22.59 -1.45 7.27
N PHE A 119 -21.43 -0.89 7.02
CA PHE A 119 -21.20 0.54 7.21
C PHE A 119 -20.50 1.12 5.99
N ALA A 120 -20.76 2.38 5.73
CA ALA A 120 -20.00 3.16 4.79
C ALA A 120 -19.14 4.13 5.60
N HIS A 121 -17.83 4.14 5.39
CA HIS A 121 -17.02 5.28 5.80
C HIS A 121 -17.42 6.47 4.93
N SER A 122 -18.17 7.40 5.53
CA SER A 122 -18.71 8.58 4.82
C SER A 122 -17.63 9.39 4.13
N ASP A 123 -16.39 9.35 4.67
CA ASP A 123 -15.26 10.10 4.18
C ASP A 123 -14.47 9.38 3.07
N GLN A 124 -14.72 8.08 2.86
CA GLN A 124 -14.00 7.25 1.88
C GLN A 124 -14.89 6.74 0.75
N GLY A 125 -16.19 7.02 0.80
CA GLY A 125 -17.14 6.58 -0.23
C GLY A 125 -17.37 5.06 -0.27
N ASP A 126 -17.10 4.37 0.85
CA ASP A 126 -17.30 2.93 0.96
C ASP A 126 -18.78 2.57 0.80
N ILE A 127 -19.04 1.50 0.09
CA ILE A 127 -20.35 0.91 -0.06
C ILE A 127 -20.53 -0.13 1.05
N PRO A 128 -21.64 -0.10 1.81
CA PRO A 128 -21.93 -1.14 2.79
C PRO A 128 -21.89 -2.53 2.15
N ILE A 129 -21.21 -3.47 2.81
CA ILE A 129 -21.25 -4.88 2.40
C ILE A 129 -22.69 -5.37 2.58
N PRO A 130 -23.33 -5.90 1.53
CA PRO A 130 -24.71 -6.40 1.65
C PRO A 130 -24.76 -7.62 2.58
N ASP A 131 -25.85 -7.76 3.34
CA ASP A 131 -26.10 -8.90 4.23
C ASP A 131 -26.08 -10.23 3.45
N ASP A 132 -26.51 -10.20 2.20
CA ASP A 132 -26.36 -11.34 1.28
C ASP A 132 -25.03 -11.24 0.52
N TYR A 133 -24.06 -12.00 0.98
CA TYR A 133 -22.73 -12.07 0.35
C TYR A 133 -22.76 -12.61 -1.09
N MET A 134 -23.78 -13.36 -1.48
CA MET A 134 -23.97 -13.76 -2.88
C MET A 134 -24.28 -12.57 -3.79
N THR A 135 -24.93 -11.55 -3.25
CA THR A 135 -25.14 -10.28 -3.97
C THR A 135 -23.83 -9.53 -4.12
N LEU A 136 -22.94 -9.56 -3.14
CA LEU A 136 -21.60 -8.98 -3.27
C LEU A 136 -20.80 -9.68 -4.37
N MET A 137 -20.78 -11.01 -4.42
CA MET A 137 -20.10 -11.79 -5.47
C MET A 137 -20.58 -11.45 -6.88
N LYS A 138 -21.90 -11.23 -7.05
CA LYS A 138 -22.45 -10.83 -8.37
C LYS A 138 -22.01 -9.43 -8.79
N LYS A 139 -21.78 -8.53 -7.82
CA LYS A 139 -21.37 -7.14 -8.07
C LYS A 139 -19.87 -7.00 -8.23
N SER A 140 -19.10 -7.81 -7.49
CA SER A 140 -17.64 -7.77 -7.43
C SER A 140 -17.11 -9.21 -7.45
N PRO A 141 -16.80 -9.77 -8.64
CA PRO A 141 -16.38 -11.15 -8.78
C PRO A 141 -14.95 -11.39 -8.28
N SER A 142 -14.21 -10.33 -7.97
CA SER A 142 -12.84 -10.39 -7.46
C SER A 142 -12.48 -9.13 -6.68
N PHE A 143 -11.42 -9.20 -5.87
CA PHE A 143 -10.95 -8.09 -5.05
C PHE A 143 -9.45 -7.88 -5.25
N GLN A 144 -9.00 -6.64 -5.25
CA GLN A 144 -7.57 -6.29 -5.30
C GLN A 144 -6.94 -6.32 -3.91
N ILE A 145 -7.71 -5.99 -2.88
CA ILE A 145 -7.27 -6.00 -1.49
C ILE A 145 -8.44 -6.26 -0.55
N ILE A 146 -8.15 -6.95 0.55
CA ILE A 146 -9.03 -7.12 1.70
C ILE A 146 -8.23 -6.69 2.93
N SER A 147 -8.68 -5.65 3.63
CA SER A 147 -8.05 -5.18 4.86
C SER A 147 -8.90 -5.52 6.05
N LEU A 148 -8.29 -6.18 7.03
CA LEU A 148 -8.86 -6.52 8.32
C LEU A 148 -8.26 -5.62 9.38
N ASN A 149 -9.09 -4.99 10.22
CA ASN A 149 -8.64 -4.08 11.25
C ASN A 149 -9.32 -4.37 12.59
N GLN A 150 -8.55 -4.27 13.66
CA GLN A 150 -9.06 -4.42 15.02
C GLN A 150 -9.07 -3.09 15.78
N GLU A 151 -10.27 -2.67 16.20
CA GLU A 151 -10.48 -1.43 16.95
C GLU A 151 -9.68 -1.38 18.27
N ASN A 152 -9.59 -2.52 18.95
CA ASN A 152 -8.96 -2.63 20.26
C ASN A 152 -7.44 -2.86 20.23
N ARG A 153 -6.79 -2.78 19.08
CA ARG A 153 -5.33 -2.98 18.88
C ARG A 153 -4.78 -4.29 19.47
N GLN A 154 -5.59 -5.35 19.49
CA GLN A 154 -5.17 -6.68 19.95
C GLN A 154 -4.46 -7.40 18.80
N THR A 155 -3.14 -7.42 18.82
CA THR A 155 -2.31 -8.05 17.77
C THR A 155 -2.50 -9.56 17.69
N ASP A 156 -2.81 -10.23 18.80
CA ASP A 156 -2.97 -11.69 18.85
C ASP A 156 -4.05 -12.22 17.89
N GLN A 157 -5.13 -11.47 17.69
CA GLN A 157 -6.18 -11.86 16.75
C GLN A 157 -5.75 -11.65 15.27
N ILE A 158 -4.95 -10.63 14.99
CA ILE A 158 -4.35 -10.42 13.67
C ILE A 158 -3.47 -11.62 13.31
N ASP A 159 -2.61 -12.06 14.23
CA ASP A 159 -1.74 -13.21 14.02
C ASP A 159 -2.53 -14.52 13.82
N MET A 160 -3.60 -14.72 14.59
CA MET A 160 -4.46 -15.90 14.47
C MET A 160 -5.17 -15.94 13.11
N ILE A 161 -5.75 -14.83 12.67
CA ILE A 161 -6.47 -14.78 11.39
C ILE A 161 -5.50 -14.87 10.21
N LYS A 162 -4.34 -14.21 10.30
CA LYS A 162 -3.24 -14.33 9.33
C LYS A 162 -2.85 -15.79 9.14
N LYS A 163 -2.54 -16.49 10.23
CA LYS A 163 -2.18 -17.91 10.18
C LYS A 163 -3.27 -18.77 9.51
N ARG A 164 -4.53 -18.52 9.85
CA ARG A 164 -5.67 -19.25 9.24
C ARG A 164 -5.76 -19.00 7.73
N ILE A 165 -5.55 -17.74 7.30
CA ILE A 165 -5.56 -17.37 5.89
C ILE A 165 -4.41 -18.05 5.16
N GLU A 166 -3.21 -18.00 5.71
CA GLU A 166 -2.00 -18.58 5.11
C GLU A 166 -2.10 -20.12 5.02
N GLU A 167 -2.63 -20.79 6.05
CA GLU A 167 -2.82 -22.25 6.05
C GLU A 167 -3.80 -22.71 4.95
N LYS A 168 -4.87 -21.95 4.69
CA LYS A 168 -5.89 -22.36 3.71
C LYS A 168 -5.63 -21.77 2.32
N TYR A 169 -5.17 -20.53 2.24
CA TYR A 169 -5.13 -19.75 1.01
C TYR A 169 -3.75 -19.14 0.67
N GLY A 170 -2.66 -19.54 1.36
CA GLY A 170 -1.33 -19.00 1.13
C GLY A 170 -0.75 -19.21 -0.29
N SER A 171 -1.36 -20.10 -1.11
CA SER A 171 -1.04 -20.20 -2.53
C SER A 171 -1.79 -19.21 -3.42
N TYR A 172 -2.82 -18.53 -2.89
CA TYR A 172 -3.69 -17.61 -3.63
C TYR A 172 -3.54 -16.16 -3.16
N VAL A 173 -3.17 -15.97 -1.88
CA VAL A 173 -3.06 -14.66 -1.26
C VAL A 173 -1.79 -14.53 -0.44
N GLU A 174 -1.37 -13.29 -0.22
CA GLU A 174 -0.28 -12.88 0.66
C GLU A 174 -0.80 -11.93 1.72
N CYS A 175 -0.28 -12.06 2.95
CA CYS A 175 -0.72 -11.31 4.11
C CYS A 175 0.37 -10.31 4.55
N HIS A 176 0.04 -9.03 4.57
CA HIS A 176 0.92 -7.96 5.01
C HIS A 176 0.42 -7.35 6.32
N PRO A 177 0.94 -7.78 7.48
CA PRO A 177 0.58 -7.18 8.76
C PRO A 177 1.22 -5.78 8.88
N ASN A 178 0.44 -4.82 9.37
CA ASN A 178 0.93 -3.49 9.71
C ASN A 178 0.20 -2.99 10.96
N LEU A 179 0.88 -3.03 12.11
CA LEU A 179 0.31 -2.70 13.42
C LEU A 179 -0.95 -3.53 13.73
N HIS A 180 -2.12 -2.89 13.70
CA HIS A 180 -3.42 -3.51 13.96
C HIS A 180 -4.22 -3.79 12.67
N PHE A 181 -3.58 -3.64 11.52
CA PHE A 181 -4.12 -3.98 10.21
C PHE A 181 -3.51 -5.27 9.67
N LEU A 182 -4.30 -6.00 8.89
CA LEU A 182 -3.84 -7.08 8.07
C LEU A 182 -4.37 -6.86 6.65
N ASP A 183 -3.48 -6.50 5.75
CA ASP A 183 -3.80 -6.41 4.34
C ASP A 183 -3.59 -7.77 3.69
N VAL A 184 -4.63 -8.28 3.04
CA VAL A 184 -4.61 -9.50 2.26
C VAL A 184 -4.72 -9.12 0.79
N VAL A 185 -3.69 -9.47 0.04
CA VAL A 185 -3.56 -9.17 -1.39
C VAL A 185 -3.35 -10.45 -2.19
N PRO A 186 -3.48 -10.45 -3.52
CA PRO A 186 -3.16 -11.62 -4.33
C PRO A 186 -1.73 -12.10 -4.09
N ASN A 187 -1.51 -13.40 -4.15
CA ASN A 187 -0.17 -13.98 -3.97
C ASN A 187 0.88 -13.34 -4.89
N ASN A 188 2.12 -13.24 -4.41
CA ASN A 188 3.22 -12.54 -5.07
C ASN A 188 2.93 -11.04 -5.33
N CYS A 189 2.19 -10.38 -4.43
CA CYS A 189 2.02 -8.95 -4.42
C CYS A 189 2.64 -8.38 -3.15
N SER A 190 3.62 -7.50 -3.33
CA SER A 190 4.25 -6.71 -2.28
C SER A 190 4.68 -5.37 -2.86
N LYS A 191 5.01 -4.40 -2.03
CA LYS A 191 5.59 -3.14 -2.53
C LYS A 191 6.87 -3.39 -3.34
N GLY A 192 7.66 -4.40 -2.94
CA GLY A 192 8.88 -4.82 -3.66
C GLY A 192 8.60 -5.39 -5.05
N THR A 193 7.52 -6.17 -5.23
CA THR A 193 7.14 -6.65 -6.58
C THR A 193 6.73 -5.49 -7.48
N GLY A 194 6.12 -4.43 -6.94
CA GLY A 194 5.84 -3.20 -7.67
C GLY A 194 7.10 -2.46 -8.12
N VAL A 195 8.13 -2.39 -7.24
CA VAL A 195 9.45 -1.83 -7.60
C VAL A 195 10.07 -2.63 -8.74
N ASN A 196 10.13 -3.96 -8.62
CA ASN A 196 10.72 -4.84 -9.64
C ASN A 196 9.99 -4.71 -10.98
N TYR A 197 8.65 -4.68 -10.97
CA TYR A 197 7.86 -4.49 -12.20
C TYR A 197 8.25 -3.20 -12.93
N LEU A 198 8.30 -2.06 -12.25
CA LEU A 198 8.64 -0.79 -12.88
C LEU A 198 10.12 -0.75 -13.29
N LYS A 199 11.03 -1.30 -12.48
CA LYS A 199 12.46 -1.40 -12.79
C LYS A 199 12.71 -2.19 -14.07
N GLU A 200 12.10 -3.36 -14.22
CA GLU A 200 12.23 -4.22 -15.40
C GLU A 200 11.65 -3.55 -16.66
N ASN A 201 10.52 -2.86 -16.54
CA ASN A 201 9.85 -2.23 -17.69
C ASN A 201 10.43 -0.86 -18.09
N THR A 202 11.26 -0.23 -17.23
CA THR A 202 11.79 1.11 -17.47
C THR A 202 13.32 1.19 -17.52
N ASN A 203 14.01 0.14 -17.07
CA ASN A 203 15.47 0.10 -16.90
C ASN A 203 15.99 1.30 -16.07
N ALA A 204 15.28 1.61 -14.97
CA ALA A 204 15.61 2.71 -14.08
C ALA A 204 16.53 2.28 -12.95
N THR A 205 17.39 3.20 -12.48
CA THR A 205 18.01 3.10 -11.15
C THR A 205 16.97 3.50 -10.12
N THR A 206 16.73 2.65 -9.13
CA THR A 206 15.63 2.77 -8.19
C THR A 206 16.11 3.12 -6.79
N TYR A 207 15.47 4.13 -6.21
CA TYR A 207 15.66 4.59 -4.84
C TYR A 207 14.34 4.39 -4.11
N THR A 208 14.34 3.76 -2.96
CA THR A 208 13.12 3.45 -2.22
C THR A 208 13.20 4.02 -0.80
N ILE A 209 12.09 4.49 -0.24
CA ILE A 209 12.02 4.96 1.14
C ILE A 209 10.69 4.63 1.79
N GLY A 210 10.75 4.04 2.99
CA GLY A 210 9.60 3.65 3.80
C GLY A 210 10.00 3.44 5.25
N ASP A 211 9.02 3.31 6.16
CA ASP A 211 9.23 3.27 7.61
C ASP A 211 8.73 1.99 8.30
N SER A 212 7.93 1.20 7.60
CA SER A 212 7.13 0.14 8.19
C SER A 212 7.47 -1.26 7.65
N TRP A 213 6.91 -2.31 8.27
CA TRP A 213 7.20 -3.70 7.90
C TRP A 213 6.78 -4.07 6.48
N ASN A 214 5.67 -3.49 5.97
CA ASN A 214 5.24 -3.71 4.59
C ASN A 214 6.13 -2.99 3.57
N ASP A 215 7.02 -2.08 4.02
CA ASP A 215 8.01 -1.41 3.17
C ASP A 215 9.30 -2.22 3.00
N LEU A 216 9.53 -3.20 3.86
CA LEU A 216 10.78 -3.94 3.85
C LEU A 216 11.07 -4.57 2.49
N SER A 217 10.04 -5.15 1.85
CA SER A 217 10.17 -5.69 0.50
C SER A 217 10.52 -4.63 -0.55
N MET A 218 10.02 -3.39 -0.39
CA MET A 218 10.33 -2.25 -1.25
C MET A 218 11.78 -1.79 -1.03
N ILE A 219 12.20 -1.68 0.23
CA ILE A 219 13.56 -1.29 0.61
C ILE A 219 14.57 -2.28 0.03
N GLU A 220 14.34 -3.58 0.17
CA GLU A 220 15.21 -4.63 -0.33
C GLU A 220 15.21 -4.77 -1.88
N ALA A 221 14.16 -4.33 -2.57
CA ALA A 221 14.06 -4.39 -4.04
C ALA A 221 14.72 -3.20 -4.75
N GLY A 222 14.89 -2.08 -4.06
CA GLY A 222 15.55 -0.89 -4.59
C GLY A 222 17.05 -1.11 -4.86
N ASP A 223 17.62 -0.39 -5.83
CA ASP A 223 19.09 -0.35 -6.00
C ASP A 223 19.73 0.42 -4.84
N HIS A 224 18.98 1.36 -4.24
CA HIS A 224 19.31 2.10 -3.03
C HIS A 224 18.10 2.07 -2.10
N GLY A 225 18.11 1.17 -1.14
CA GLY A 225 17.07 1.04 -0.12
C GLY A 225 17.27 2.02 1.02
N CYS A 226 16.30 2.88 1.28
CA CYS A 226 16.36 3.88 2.33
C CYS A 226 15.24 3.70 3.35
N THR A 227 15.52 4.13 4.59
CA THR A 227 14.54 4.18 5.66
C THR A 227 14.79 5.40 6.55
N PHE A 228 14.09 5.46 7.67
CA PHE A 228 14.16 6.60 8.59
C PHE A 228 14.82 6.25 9.92
N ASP A 229 15.35 7.27 10.59
CA ASP A 229 15.95 7.18 11.93
C ASP A 229 14.94 6.80 13.03
N TYR A 230 13.65 7.00 12.78
CA TYR A 230 12.55 6.58 13.66
C TYR A 230 11.95 5.21 13.30
N ALA A 231 12.32 4.59 12.17
CA ALA A 231 11.87 3.26 11.84
C ALA A 231 12.42 2.22 12.82
N HIS A 232 11.77 1.08 12.93
CA HIS A 232 12.22 0.01 13.81
C HIS A 232 13.66 -0.43 13.46
N ASP A 233 14.51 -0.67 14.46
CA ASP A 233 15.93 -1.05 14.28
C ASP A 233 16.16 -2.18 13.28
N ALA A 234 15.24 -3.15 13.21
CA ALA A 234 15.34 -4.26 12.27
C ALA A 234 15.14 -3.82 10.81
N ILE A 235 14.36 -2.77 10.57
CA ILE A 235 14.15 -2.16 9.24
C ILE A 235 15.39 -1.33 8.90
N GLN A 236 15.90 -0.52 9.84
CA GLN A 236 17.10 0.27 9.62
C GLN A 236 18.31 -0.59 9.22
N LYS A 237 18.45 -1.78 9.83
CA LYS A 237 19.54 -2.72 9.51
C LYS A 237 19.48 -3.33 8.11
N LYS A 238 18.33 -3.21 7.44
CA LYS A 238 18.11 -3.74 6.08
C LYS A 238 18.24 -2.68 5.00
N ALA A 239 18.22 -1.40 5.38
CA ALA A 239 18.38 -0.29 4.48
C ALA A 239 19.87 0.05 4.25
N ASP A 240 20.17 0.55 3.06
CA ASP A 240 21.50 1.05 2.72
C ASP A 240 21.77 2.42 3.35
N HIS A 241 20.70 3.24 3.49
CA HIS A 241 20.78 4.59 4.00
C HIS A 241 19.63 4.90 4.96
N VAL A 242 19.91 5.74 5.97
CA VAL A 242 18.94 6.18 6.97
C VAL A 242 18.86 7.71 6.94
N TYR A 243 17.65 8.25 6.87
CA TYR A 243 17.37 9.68 6.78
C TYR A 243 16.37 10.11 7.86
N SER A 244 16.29 11.40 8.14
CA SER A 244 15.22 11.94 8.97
C SER A 244 14.00 12.34 8.14
N TYR A 245 14.21 12.75 6.88
CA TYR A 245 13.16 13.20 5.95
C TYR A 245 13.41 12.78 4.51
N VAL A 246 12.35 12.67 3.71
CA VAL A 246 12.43 12.31 2.29
C VAL A 246 13.25 13.33 1.49
N TYR A 247 13.13 14.63 1.80
CA TYR A 247 13.87 15.67 1.07
C TYR A 247 15.39 15.50 1.18
N GLU A 248 15.91 14.99 2.30
CA GLU A 248 17.35 14.74 2.49
C GLU A 248 17.85 13.66 1.53
N MET A 249 17.10 12.56 1.40
CA MET A 249 17.40 11.53 0.40
C MET A 249 17.40 12.10 -1.01
N ILE A 250 16.39 12.90 -1.36
CA ILE A 250 16.31 13.54 -2.68
C ILE A 250 17.51 14.44 -2.94
N ASP A 251 17.94 15.22 -1.94
CA ASP A 251 19.11 16.10 -2.05
C ASP A 251 20.41 15.30 -2.28
N ASP A 252 20.55 14.15 -1.63
CA ASP A 252 21.69 13.26 -1.82
C ASP A 252 21.67 12.60 -3.22
N ILE A 253 20.50 12.20 -3.73
CA ILE A 253 20.35 11.67 -5.09
C ILE A 253 20.72 12.73 -6.14
N LEU A 254 20.23 13.96 -5.97
CA LEU A 254 20.49 15.08 -6.88
C LEU A 254 21.95 15.55 -6.80
N GLY A 255 22.54 15.48 -5.62
CA GLY A 255 23.96 15.78 -5.38
C GLY A 255 24.93 14.69 -5.82
N GLY A 256 24.43 13.53 -6.25
CA GLY A 256 25.26 12.41 -6.68
C GLY A 256 26.03 11.72 -5.55
N LYS A 257 25.51 11.77 -4.32
CA LYS A 257 26.08 11.09 -3.15
C LYS A 257 25.65 9.64 -3.08
N ILE A 258 24.47 9.33 -3.63
CA ILE A 258 23.92 7.98 -3.80
C ILE A 258 23.31 7.82 -5.19
#